data_e26af2413abd31eebd54f6ab64dd774d
#
_entry.id   e26af2413abd31eebd54f6ab64dd774d
#
_cell.length_a   1.000
_cell.length_b   1.000
_cell.length_c   1.000
_cell.angle_alpha   90.00
_cell.angle_beta   90.00
_cell.angle_gamma   90.00
#
_symmetry.space_group_name_H-M   'P 1'
#
loop_
_entity.id
_entity.type
_entity.pdbx_description
1 polymer ?
#
loop_
_entity_poly.entity_id
_entity_poly.type
_entity_poly.pdbx_seq_one_letter_code
_entity_poly.pdbx_strand_id
1 'polypeptide(L)'
;MKTTLLLATVAAGALATPVLAQEVSPNYLQFNLGANVGGQVDLDVTIAPDTFSGEADLETGTFGSITGGLGMEGGLALEGELLLLTSDIDTDDADAALGAPLDARLESQAAMVNGVYNFAAGGYKPYVGAGVGFGNSKYRLGGVSEDDMGVAWQAKAGVVIPSSETVSWDIGYRFLSLPSFDISEPGVSVDADASAHILSVGARITF
;
A
#
# COMPACT_ATOMS: atom_id res chain seq x y z
N MET A 1 9.79 2.07 25.51
CA MET A 1 9.63 0.63 25.88
C MET A 1 9.26 -0.11 24.61
N LYS A 2 10.12 -1.03 24.20
CA LYS A 2 10.03 -1.73 22.91
C LYS A 2 8.81 -2.63 22.85
N THR A 3 7.86 -2.34 21.99
CA THR A 3 6.80 -3.29 21.61
C THR A 3 7.03 -3.71 20.18
N THR A 4 8.04 -4.55 20.02
CA THR A 4 8.42 -5.13 18.75
C THR A 4 7.54 -6.33 18.44
N LEU A 5 6.91 -6.32 17.28
CA LEU A 5 6.77 -7.44 16.38
C LEU A 5 5.98 -8.69 16.80
N LEU A 6 4.77 -8.80 16.33
CA LEU A 6 4.08 -10.10 16.24
C LEU A 6 3.10 -10.15 15.04
N LEU A 7 3.52 -9.74 13.86
CA LEU A 7 2.71 -9.86 12.62
C LEU A 7 3.38 -10.62 11.46
N ALA A 8 4.53 -11.24 11.70
CA ALA A 8 5.31 -11.88 10.62
C ALA A 8 5.11 -13.40 10.49
N THR A 9 4.16 -14.03 11.17
CA THR A 9 4.15 -15.52 11.27
C THR A 9 2.93 -16.20 10.64
N VAL A 10 2.04 -15.50 9.95
CA VAL A 10 0.83 -16.11 9.35
C VAL A 10 0.98 -16.49 7.87
N ALA A 11 2.01 -16.02 7.18
CA ALA A 11 2.18 -16.26 5.75
C ALA A 11 2.86 -17.59 5.37
N ALA A 12 3.40 -18.36 6.32
CA ALA A 12 4.24 -19.53 6.02
C ALA A 12 3.49 -20.87 5.94
N GLY A 13 2.19 -20.92 6.21
CA GLY A 13 1.42 -22.17 6.31
C GLY A 13 0.67 -22.63 5.06
N ALA A 14 0.58 -21.84 4.01
CA ALA A 14 -0.27 -22.12 2.84
C ALA A 14 0.48 -22.66 1.60
N LEU A 15 1.74 -23.05 1.72
CA LEU A 15 2.51 -23.65 0.61
C LEU A 15 2.28 -25.17 0.46
N ALA A 16 1.08 -25.68 0.73
CA ALA A 16 0.77 -27.07 0.55
C ALA A 16 0.17 -27.33 -0.83
N THR A 17 1.00 -27.87 -1.71
CA THR A 17 0.75 -28.58 -2.97
C THR A 17 -0.06 -27.86 -4.06
N PRO A 18 0.54 -27.62 -5.25
CA PRO A 18 -0.22 -27.19 -6.41
C PRO A 18 -1.10 -28.37 -6.89
N VAL A 19 -2.39 -28.29 -6.67
CA VAL A 19 -3.34 -29.06 -7.46
C VAL A 19 -3.38 -28.37 -8.82
N LEU A 20 -2.77 -28.99 -9.81
CA LEU A 20 -2.78 -28.59 -11.21
C LEU A 20 -4.18 -28.82 -11.81
N ALA A 21 -5.13 -28.01 -11.44
CA ALA A 21 -6.29 -27.78 -12.27
C ALA A 21 -6.00 -26.45 -13.00
N GLN A 22 -5.77 -26.55 -14.28
CA GLN A 22 -5.46 -25.43 -15.17
C GLN A 22 -6.77 -24.67 -15.46
N GLU A 23 -7.30 -23.98 -14.46
CA GLU A 23 -8.42 -23.06 -14.65
C GLU A 23 -7.86 -21.72 -15.09
N VAL A 24 -8.33 -21.23 -16.23
CA VAL A 24 -8.11 -19.84 -16.64
C VAL A 24 -8.86 -18.97 -15.64
N SER A 25 -8.18 -18.08 -14.96
CA SER A 25 -8.85 -17.11 -14.10
C SER A 25 -9.71 -16.19 -14.97
N PRO A 26 -10.98 -15.94 -14.61
CA PRO A 26 -11.81 -15.01 -15.39
C PRO A 26 -11.28 -13.59 -15.28
N ASN A 27 -11.57 -12.77 -16.28
CA ASN A 27 -11.35 -11.32 -16.18
C ASN A 27 -12.28 -10.73 -15.13
N TYR A 28 -11.88 -9.62 -14.53
CA TYR A 28 -12.66 -9.01 -13.46
C TYR A 28 -12.43 -7.51 -13.32
N LEU A 29 -13.41 -6.87 -12.72
CA LEU A 29 -13.32 -5.52 -12.19
C LEU A 29 -13.50 -5.61 -10.67
N GLN A 30 -12.65 -4.92 -9.90
CA GLN A 30 -12.68 -4.95 -8.44
C GLN A 30 -12.62 -3.54 -7.88
N PHE A 31 -13.43 -3.30 -6.86
CA PHE A 31 -13.44 -2.07 -6.08
C PHE A 31 -13.07 -2.40 -4.64
N ASN A 32 -12.12 -1.67 -4.07
CA ASN A 32 -11.69 -1.85 -2.69
C ASN A 32 -11.86 -0.56 -1.91
N LEU A 33 -12.26 -0.71 -0.66
CA LEU A 33 -12.22 0.32 0.37
C LEU A 33 -11.48 -0.23 1.57
N GLY A 34 -10.72 0.60 2.26
CA GLY A 34 -9.89 0.14 3.36
C GLY A 34 -9.39 1.27 4.24
N ALA A 35 -8.58 0.87 5.20
CA ALA A 35 -7.90 1.79 6.09
C ALA A 35 -6.40 1.52 6.08
N ASN A 36 -5.61 2.59 6.11
CA ASN A 36 -4.23 2.52 6.56
C ASN A 36 -4.26 2.22 8.07
N VAL A 37 -3.56 1.16 8.48
CA VAL A 37 -3.51 0.70 9.87
C VAL A 37 -2.12 0.84 10.48
N GLY A 38 -1.23 1.52 9.79
CA GLY A 38 0.14 1.81 10.17
C GLY A 38 1.00 2.10 8.96
N GLY A 39 2.16 2.64 9.20
CA GLY A 39 3.14 3.02 8.19
C GLY A 39 4.12 4.02 8.77
N GLN A 40 5.11 4.39 8.00
CA GLN A 40 6.20 5.26 8.44
C GLN A 40 6.51 6.27 7.35
N VAL A 41 6.96 7.44 7.79
CA VAL A 41 7.65 8.43 6.97
C VAL A 41 9.06 8.54 7.54
N ASP A 42 10.04 8.07 6.80
CA ASP A 42 11.45 8.22 7.13
C ASP A 42 11.97 9.50 6.50
N LEU A 43 12.66 10.33 7.28
CA LEU A 43 13.21 11.61 6.85
C LEU A 43 14.71 11.65 7.14
N ASP A 44 15.52 11.79 6.11
CA ASP A 44 16.95 12.02 6.22
C ASP A 44 17.32 13.43 5.74
N VAL A 45 17.88 14.24 6.65
CA VAL A 45 18.37 15.58 6.33
C VAL A 45 19.89 15.58 6.44
N THR A 46 20.58 15.76 5.34
CA THR A 46 22.04 15.89 5.31
C THR A 46 22.42 17.35 5.15
N ILE A 47 23.13 17.89 6.13
CA ILE A 47 23.81 19.18 6.07
C ILE A 47 25.29 18.87 6.19
N ALA A 48 26.00 18.89 5.08
CA ALA A 48 27.37 18.40 5.01
C ALA A 48 28.29 19.02 6.11
N PRO A 49 29.01 18.20 6.93
CA PRO A 49 29.21 16.77 6.76
C PRO A 49 28.22 15.86 7.54
N ASP A 50 27.24 16.40 8.25
CA ASP A 50 26.38 15.68 9.19
C ASP A 50 25.04 15.27 8.54
N THR A 51 24.54 14.08 8.91
CA THR A 51 23.20 13.58 8.54
C THR A 51 22.35 13.41 9.79
N PHE A 52 21.12 13.92 9.75
CA PHE A 52 20.12 13.81 10.80
C PHE A 52 18.95 12.97 10.26
N SER A 53 18.62 11.86 10.93
CA SER A 53 17.52 10.98 10.57
C SER A 53 16.36 11.16 11.55
N GLY A 54 15.15 11.24 11.02
CA GLY A 54 13.91 11.28 11.78
C GLY A 54 12.90 10.27 11.22
N GLU A 55 11.97 9.82 12.04
CA GLU A 55 10.92 8.88 11.70
C GLU A 55 9.61 9.38 12.29
N ALA A 56 8.54 9.37 11.51
CA ALA A 56 7.20 9.71 11.96
C ALA A 56 6.23 8.60 11.55
N ASP A 57 5.33 8.23 12.46
CA ASP A 57 4.31 7.22 12.18
C ASP A 57 3.16 7.82 11.37
N LEU A 58 2.61 7.02 10.44
CA LEU A 58 1.34 7.33 9.77
C LEU A 58 0.18 6.88 10.66
N GLU A 59 -0.70 7.80 10.97
CA GLU A 59 -1.95 7.52 11.64
C GLU A 59 -2.93 6.74 10.74
N THR A 60 -4.03 6.29 11.35
CA THR A 60 -5.09 5.61 10.61
C THR A 60 -5.69 6.52 9.54
N GLY A 61 -5.66 6.05 8.30
CA GLY A 61 -6.14 6.78 7.13
C GLY A 61 -7.14 5.99 6.31
N THR A 62 -7.60 6.58 5.22
CA THR A 62 -8.55 5.95 4.29
C THR A 62 -7.87 5.54 2.99
N PHE A 63 -8.29 4.41 2.46
CA PHE A 63 -7.81 3.83 1.21
C PHE A 63 -8.99 3.49 0.29
N GLY A 64 -8.80 3.71 -1.01
CA GLY A 64 -9.72 3.27 -2.05
C GLY A 64 -8.96 2.84 -3.31
N SER A 65 -9.45 1.80 -4.01
CA SER A 65 -8.89 1.44 -5.32
C SER A 65 -9.93 0.87 -6.28
N ILE A 66 -9.62 1.01 -7.58
CA ILE A 66 -10.32 0.35 -8.68
C ILE A 66 -9.28 -0.45 -9.45
N THR A 67 -9.57 -1.74 -9.67
CA THR A 67 -8.65 -2.69 -10.30
C THR A 67 -9.35 -3.43 -11.45
N GLY A 68 -8.74 -3.41 -12.63
CA GLY A 68 -9.10 -4.28 -13.75
C GLY A 68 -8.12 -5.44 -13.85
N GLY A 69 -8.59 -6.69 -13.83
CA GLY A 69 -7.77 -7.88 -13.88
C GLY A 69 -7.99 -8.70 -15.15
N LEU A 70 -6.90 -9.08 -15.81
CA LEU A 70 -6.87 -10.02 -16.92
C LEU A 70 -6.40 -11.38 -16.39
N GLY A 71 -7.32 -12.34 -16.37
CA GLY A 71 -7.02 -13.68 -15.93
C GLY A 71 -6.18 -14.46 -16.96
N MET A 72 -5.23 -15.23 -16.46
CA MET A 72 -4.33 -16.08 -17.23
C MET A 72 -4.43 -17.53 -16.76
N GLU A 73 -3.81 -18.44 -17.51
CA GLU A 73 -3.71 -19.84 -17.13
C GLU A 73 -2.90 -20.03 -15.85
N GLY A 74 -3.19 -21.08 -15.11
CA GLY A 74 -2.46 -21.46 -13.91
C GLY A 74 -2.68 -20.56 -12.69
N GLY A 75 -3.80 -19.81 -12.63
CA GLY A 75 -4.14 -18.97 -11.49
C GLY A 75 -3.49 -17.59 -11.51
N LEU A 76 -2.72 -17.26 -12.54
CA LEU A 76 -2.12 -15.94 -12.71
C LEU A 76 -3.16 -14.91 -13.16
N ALA A 77 -2.93 -13.66 -12.82
CA ALA A 77 -3.63 -12.51 -13.35
C ALA A 77 -2.69 -11.31 -13.48
N LEU A 78 -2.89 -10.52 -14.52
CA LEU A 78 -2.28 -9.20 -14.67
C LEU A 78 -3.33 -8.15 -14.34
N GLU A 79 -3.00 -7.21 -13.47
CA GLU A 79 -3.93 -6.16 -13.05
C GLU A 79 -3.42 -4.77 -13.38
N GLY A 80 -4.33 -3.90 -13.82
CA GLY A 80 -4.16 -2.45 -13.79
C GLY A 80 -4.98 -1.87 -12.63
N GLU A 81 -4.38 -1.05 -11.79
CA GLU A 81 -5.01 -0.52 -10.59
C GLU A 81 -4.80 0.99 -10.48
N LEU A 82 -5.86 1.71 -10.12
CA LEU A 82 -5.79 3.09 -9.65
C LEU A 82 -6.12 3.10 -8.17
N LEU A 83 -5.29 3.75 -7.36
CA LEU A 83 -5.48 3.82 -5.91
C LEU A 83 -5.37 5.25 -5.38
N LEU A 84 -6.03 5.47 -4.26
CA LEU A 84 -6.01 6.70 -3.48
C LEU A 84 -5.78 6.33 -2.01
N LEU A 85 -4.91 7.08 -1.36
CA LEU A 85 -4.61 6.96 0.07
C LEU A 85 -4.61 8.34 0.70
N THR A 86 -5.23 8.47 1.86
CA THR A 86 -5.15 9.67 2.69
C THR A 86 -4.88 9.22 4.11
N SER A 87 -3.86 9.79 4.74
CA SER A 87 -3.47 9.49 6.12
C SER A 87 -3.02 10.77 6.82
N ASP A 88 -3.32 10.90 8.09
CA ASP A 88 -2.72 11.92 8.92
C ASP A 88 -1.33 11.43 9.39
N ILE A 89 -0.42 12.36 9.65
CA ILE A 89 0.94 12.07 10.12
C ILE A 89 0.98 12.44 11.60
N ASP A 90 1.50 11.56 12.45
CA ASP A 90 1.67 11.84 13.86
C ASP A 90 2.68 12.96 14.08
N THR A 91 2.24 14.03 14.74
CA THR A 91 3.03 15.23 15.01
C THR A 91 3.20 15.52 16.50
N ASP A 92 2.83 14.58 17.38
CA ASP A 92 2.82 14.80 18.84
C ASP A 92 4.14 15.30 19.41
N ASP A 93 5.28 14.76 18.94
CA ASP A 93 6.62 15.17 19.35
C ASP A 93 6.96 16.57 18.86
N ALA A 94 6.58 16.92 17.63
CA ALA A 94 6.78 18.24 17.05
C ALA A 94 5.89 19.29 17.71
N ASP A 95 4.63 18.94 18.02
CA ASP A 95 3.68 19.78 18.76
C ASP A 95 4.19 20.12 20.14
N ALA A 96 4.77 19.13 20.85
CA ALA A 96 5.37 19.34 22.16
C ALA A 96 6.60 20.27 22.10
N ALA A 97 7.42 20.17 21.04
CA ALA A 97 8.60 20.98 20.85
C ALA A 97 8.27 22.44 20.46
N LEU A 98 7.22 22.64 19.67
CA LEU A 98 6.81 23.96 19.16
C LEU A 98 5.81 24.67 20.08
N GLY A 99 5.14 23.93 20.97
CA GLY A 99 4.08 24.44 21.85
C GLY A 99 2.80 24.84 21.10
N ALA A 100 2.59 24.33 19.89
CA ALA A 100 1.43 24.59 19.04
C ALA A 100 1.13 23.37 18.16
N PRO A 101 -0.16 23.02 17.92
CA PRO A 101 -0.53 21.89 17.09
C PRO A 101 -0.13 22.13 15.63
N LEU A 102 0.43 21.09 15.00
CA LEU A 102 0.76 21.04 13.59
C LEU A 102 -0.20 20.05 12.91
N ASP A 103 -0.95 20.52 11.92
CA ASP A 103 -1.72 19.62 11.05
C ASP A 103 -0.80 19.10 9.94
N ALA A 104 -0.52 17.79 9.95
CA ALA A 104 0.25 17.12 8.92
C ALA A 104 -0.58 16.00 8.27
N ARG A 105 -0.62 15.97 6.94
CA ARG A 105 -1.41 15.02 6.16
C ARG A 105 -0.68 14.58 4.90
N LEU A 106 -0.79 13.28 4.62
CA LEU A 106 -0.36 12.64 3.38
C LEU A 106 -1.58 12.28 2.52
N GLU A 107 -1.59 12.79 1.29
CA GLU A 107 -2.55 12.39 0.25
C GLU A 107 -1.76 11.80 -0.91
N SER A 108 -2.04 10.55 -1.27
CA SER A 108 -1.33 9.86 -2.35
C SER A 108 -2.31 9.24 -3.34
N GLN A 109 -1.92 9.26 -4.60
CA GLN A 109 -2.61 8.58 -5.69
C GLN A 109 -1.59 7.85 -6.56
N ALA A 110 -1.92 6.65 -7.03
CA ALA A 110 -1.02 5.92 -7.91
C ALA A 110 -1.76 5.11 -8.96
N ALA A 111 -1.09 4.93 -10.10
CA ALA A 111 -1.46 3.98 -11.14
C ALA A 111 -0.44 2.85 -11.14
N MET A 112 -0.91 1.61 -10.95
CA MET A 112 -0.10 0.43 -10.72
C MET A 112 -0.37 -0.66 -11.76
N VAL A 113 0.65 -1.45 -12.05
CA VAL A 113 0.52 -2.73 -12.75
C VAL A 113 0.95 -3.82 -11.77
N ASN A 114 0.09 -4.83 -11.56
CA ASN A 114 0.31 -5.89 -10.60
C ASN A 114 0.31 -7.26 -11.29
N GLY A 115 1.20 -8.14 -10.86
CA GLY A 115 1.11 -9.57 -11.08
C GLY A 115 0.50 -10.23 -9.84
N VAL A 116 -0.55 -11.04 -10.03
CA VAL A 116 -1.26 -11.71 -8.93
C VAL A 116 -1.33 -13.21 -9.22
N TYR A 117 -1.10 -14.01 -8.20
CA TYR A 117 -1.29 -15.45 -8.23
C TYR A 117 -2.42 -15.86 -7.29
N ASN A 118 -3.47 -16.46 -7.85
CA ASN A 118 -4.63 -16.97 -7.12
C ASN A 118 -4.45 -18.47 -6.89
N PHE A 119 -4.50 -18.88 -5.63
CA PHE A 119 -4.41 -20.29 -5.25
C PHE A 119 -5.79 -20.95 -5.38
N ALA A 120 -5.83 -22.17 -5.91
CA ALA A 120 -7.04 -22.97 -5.88
C ALA A 120 -7.23 -23.60 -4.49
N ALA A 121 -8.24 -23.16 -3.74
CA ALA A 121 -8.50 -23.64 -2.40
C ALA A 121 -10.01 -23.78 -2.12
N GLY A 122 -10.65 -24.74 -2.76
CA GLY A 122 -12.05 -25.07 -2.50
C GLY A 122 -13.03 -23.90 -2.70
N GLY A 123 -13.73 -23.50 -1.65
CA GLY A 123 -14.77 -22.47 -1.71
C GLY A 123 -14.27 -21.02 -1.60
N TYR A 124 -12.97 -20.79 -1.46
CA TYR A 124 -12.34 -19.47 -1.40
C TYR A 124 -11.02 -19.48 -2.17
N LYS A 125 -10.55 -18.33 -2.62
CA LYS A 125 -9.34 -18.20 -3.44
C LYS A 125 -8.35 -17.25 -2.74
N PRO A 126 -7.39 -17.78 -1.96
CA PRO A 126 -6.28 -16.96 -1.47
C PRO A 126 -5.46 -16.44 -2.63
N TYR A 127 -4.85 -15.29 -2.47
CA TYR A 127 -3.95 -14.73 -3.47
C TYR A 127 -2.76 -14.01 -2.84
N VAL A 128 -1.70 -13.92 -3.61
CA VAL A 128 -0.57 -13.04 -3.36
C VAL A 128 -0.26 -12.26 -4.64
N GLY A 129 0.26 -11.06 -4.49
CA GLY A 129 0.61 -10.23 -5.64
C GLY A 129 1.65 -9.20 -5.30
N ALA A 130 2.29 -8.71 -6.35
CA ALA A 130 3.20 -7.58 -6.27
C ALA A 130 2.99 -6.69 -7.49
N GLY A 131 3.29 -5.42 -7.34
CA GLY A 131 3.12 -4.43 -8.40
C GLY A 131 4.06 -3.26 -8.29
N VAL A 132 4.20 -2.57 -9.40
CA VAL A 132 4.97 -1.34 -9.54
C VAL A 132 4.17 -0.36 -10.37
N GLY A 133 4.38 0.91 -10.12
CA GLY A 133 3.68 1.98 -10.83
C GLY A 133 4.28 3.34 -10.56
N PHE A 134 3.52 4.35 -10.93
CA PHE A 134 3.84 5.73 -10.67
C PHE A 134 2.75 6.34 -9.80
N GLY A 135 3.19 7.09 -8.78
CA GLY A 135 2.31 7.78 -7.87
C GLY A 135 2.69 9.24 -7.74
N ASN A 136 1.74 10.02 -7.27
CA ASN A 136 1.94 11.37 -6.79
C ASN A 136 1.55 11.40 -5.31
N SER A 137 2.46 11.87 -4.47
CA SER A 137 2.25 12.06 -3.05
C SER A 137 2.27 13.53 -2.72
N LYS A 138 1.27 13.99 -2.01
CA LYS A 138 1.12 15.37 -1.55
C LYS A 138 1.22 15.42 -0.04
N TYR A 139 2.25 16.08 0.43
CA TYR A 139 2.48 16.34 1.84
C TYR A 139 1.94 17.72 2.20
N ARG A 140 1.17 17.81 3.27
CA ARG A 140 0.68 19.06 3.82
C ARG A 140 1.19 19.20 5.25
N LEU A 141 1.83 20.31 5.55
CA LEU A 141 2.35 20.61 6.88
C LEU A 141 2.14 22.10 7.18
N GLY A 142 1.33 22.42 8.20
CA GLY A 142 1.15 23.80 8.68
C GLY A 142 0.73 24.82 7.61
N GLY A 143 -0.02 24.37 6.56
CA GLY A 143 -0.48 25.23 5.45
C GLY A 143 0.47 25.31 4.25
N VAL A 144 1.64 24.68 4.31
CA VAL A 144 2.53 24.45 3.17
C VAL A 144 2.18 23.10 2.54
N SER A 145 2.21 23.01 1.23
CA SER A 145 2.00 21.75 0.51
C SER A 145 3.06 21.56 -0.56
N GLU A 146 3.70 20.40 -0.54
CA GLU A 146 4.62 19.94 -1.58
C GLU A 146 4.04 18.67 -2.20
N ASP A 147 4.20 18.53 -3.49
CA ASP A 147 3.78 17.34 -4.22
C ASP A 147 4.94 16.80 -5.05
N ASP A 148 5.12 15.47 -5.00
CA ASP A 148 6.16 14.79 -5.75
C ASP A 148 5.58 13.57 -6.48
N MET A 149 6.17 13.29 -7.65
CA MET A 149 5.80 12.18 -8.51
C MET A 149 6.98 11.23 -8.67
N GLY A 150 6.77 9.97 -8.38
CA GLY A 150 7.83 8.97 -8.45
C GLY A 150 7.30 7.56 -8.61
N VAL A 151 8.23 6.61 -8.47
CA VAL A 151 7.92 5.19 -8.51
C VAL A 151 7.29 4.76 -7.19
N ALA A 152 6.18 4.03 -7.30
CA ALA A 152 5.55 3.33 -6.19
C ALA A 152 5.62 1.82 -6.42
N TRP A 153 5.70 1.03 -5.35
CA TRP A 153 5.57 -0.41 -5.44
C TRP A 153 4.71 -0.97 -4.30
N GLN A 154 4.13 -2.14 -4.51
CA GLN A 154 3.30 -2.78 -3.50
C GLN A 154 3.49 -4.29 -3.48
N ALA A 155 3.26 -4.87 -2.30
CA ALA A 155 3.02 -6.29 -2.11
C ALA A 155 1.64 -6.46 -1.48
N LYS A 156 0.85 -7.41 -1.98
CA LYS A 156 -0.51 -7.64 -1.49
C LYS A 156 -0.81 -9.13 -1.30
N ALA A 157 -1.64 -9.43 -0.34
CA ALA A 157 -2.15 -10.78 -0.08
C ALA A 157 -3.60 -10.68 0.41
N GLY A 158 -4.40 -11.69 0.10
CA GLY A 158 -5.81 -11.68 0.53
C GLY A 158 -6.54 -12.95 0.17
N VAL A 159 -7.86 -12.87 0.32
CA VAL A 159 -8.76 -13.97 0.04
C VAL A 159 -9.98 -13.44 -0.71
N VAL A 160 -10.24 -14.05 -1.87
CA VAL A 160 -11.48 -13.83 -2.63
C VAL A 160 -12.48 -14.90 -2.24
N ILE A 161 -13.66 -14.48 -1.80
CA ILE A 161 -14.75 -15.30 -1.31
C ILE A 161 -15.92 -15.19 -2.32
N PRO A 162 -16.19 -16.21 -3.14
CA PRO A 162 -17.31 -16.19 -4.07
C PRO A 162 -18.64 -16.04 -3.33
N SER A 163 -19.49 -15.13 -3.80
CA SER A 163 -20.83 -14.89 -3.26
C SER A 163 -21.91 -15.31 -4.26
N SER A 164 -21.61 -15.18 -5.56
CA SER A 164 -22.45 -15.65 -6.65
C SER A 164 -21.56 -16.10 -7.82
N GLU A 165 -22.15 -16.44 -8.96
CA GLU A 165 -21.39 -16.82 -10.17
C GLU A 165 -20.52 -15.68 -10.70
N THR A 166 -20.93 -14.43 -10.50
CA THR A 166 -20.26 -13.24 -11.05
C THR A 166 -19.71 -12.30 -9.99
N VAL A 167 -20.11 -12.42 -8.72
CA VAL A 167 -19.73 -11.51 -7.65
C VAL A 167 -18.98 -12.26 -6.55
N SER A 168 -17.87 -11.72 -6.13
CA SER A 168 -17.07 -12.21 -5.00
C SER A 168 -16.70 -11.04 -4.08
N TRP A 169 -16.50 -11.35 -2.80
CA TRP A 169 -15.92 -10.42 -1.84
C TRP A 169 -14.42 -10.63 -1.76
N ASP A 170 -13.69 -9.55 -1.55
CA ASP A 170 -12.25 -9.55 -1.32
C ASP A 170 -11.94 -9.04 0.08
N ILE A 171 -11.05 -9.71 0.78
CA ILE A 171 -10.47 -9.24 2.03
C ILE A 171 -8.97 -9.29 1.84
N GLY A 172 -8.31 -8.15 1.90
CA GLY A 172 -6.90 -8.03 1.57
C GLY A 172 -6.11 -7.19 2.55
N TYR A 173 -4.83 -7.51 2.59
CA TYR A 173 -3.77 -6.71 3.18
C TYR A 173 -2.80 -6.30 2.08
N ARG A 174 -2.27 -5.09 2.19
CA ARG A 174 -1.23 -4.60 1.29
C ARG A 174 -0.19 -3.79 2.05
N PHE A 175 1.04 -3.96 1.66
CA PHE A 175 2.13 -3.04 1.92
C PHE A 175 2.31 -2.17 0.68
N LEU A 176 2.31 -0.86 0.84
CA LEU A 176 2.49 0.11 -0.23
C LEU A 176 3.66 1.01 0.12
N SER A 177 4.67 1.05 -0.74
CA SER A 177 5.74 2.03 -0.71
C SER A 177 5.38 3.14 -1.69
N LEU A 178 5.34 4.34 -1.18
CA LEU A 178 5.00 5.55 -1.92
C LEU A 178 6.25 6.16 -2.57
N PRO A 179 6.09 7.08 -3.53
CA PRO A 179 7.22 7.80 -4.10
C PRO A 179 8.04 8.50 -3.02
N SER A 180 9.35 8.32 -3.07
CA SER A 180 10.30 9.06 -2.25
C SER A 180 10.42 10.50 -2.75
N PHE A 181 10.61 11.40 -1.82
CA PHE A 181 10.82 12.81 -2.06
C PHE A 181 12.31 13.15 -1.84
N ASP A 182 12.91 13.83 -2.81
CA ASP A 182 14.36 14.07 -2.87
C ASP A 182 14.60 15.57 -3.17
N ILE A 183 15.14 16.31 -2.23
CA ILE A 183 15.64 17.67 -2.46
C ILE A 183 17.15 17.67 -2.30
N SER A 184 17.88 18.12 -3.33
CA SER A 184 19.32 18.28 -3.28
C SER A 184 19.71 19.71 -3.67
N GLU A 185 20.21 20.46 -2.69
CA GLU A 185 20.81 21.78 -2.87
C GLU A 185 22.30 21.75 -2.46
N PRO A 186 23.16 22.66 -2.92
CA PRO A 186 24.56 22.67 -2.55
C PRO A 186 24.77 22.71 -1.02
N GLY A 187 25.16 21.55 -0.44
CA GLY A 187 25.45 21.37 0.98
C GLY A 187 24.26 20.94 1.84
N VAL A 188 23.07 20.73 1.26
CA VAL A 188 21.89 20.21 1.96
C VAL A 188 21.17 19.21 1.05
N SER A 189 20.89 17.99 1.55
CA SER A 189 19.93 17.07 0.92
C SER A 189 18.86 16.67 1.94
N VAL A 190 17.65 16.46 1.44
CA VAL A 190 16.51 15.96 2.21
C VAL A 190 15.92 14.82 1.42
N ASP A 191 15.90 13.63 2.02
CA ASP A 191 15.32 12.42 1.48
C ASP A 191 14.15 12.01 2.39
N ALA A 192 12.98 11.72 1.82
CA ALA A 192 11.83 11.24 2.56
C ALA A 192 11.19 10.04 1.86
N ASP A 193 11.07 8.94 2.57
CA ASP A 193 10.40 7.71 2.13
C ASP A 193 9.13 7.48 2.95
N ALA A 194 8.05 7.09 2.29
CA ALA A 194 6.80 6.77 2.96
C ALA A 194 6.31 5.37 2.62
N SER A 195 5.84 4.66 3.62
CA SER A 195 5.22 3.34 3.47
C SER A 195 3.91 3.24 4.25
N ALA A 196 2.98 2.41 3.77
CA ALA A 196 1.68 2.23 4.39
C ALA A 196 1.28 0.75 4.45
N HIS A 197 0.66 0.37 5.56
CA HIS A 197 0.06 -0.95 5.79
C HIS A 197 -1.46 -0.81 5.71
N ILE A 198 -2.09 -1.43 4.73
CA ILE A 198 -3.49 -1.21 4.41
C ILE A 198 -4.27 -2.51 4.56
N LEU A 199 -5.37 -2.47 5.31
CA LEU A 199 -6.40 -3.50 5.33
C LEU A 199 -7.59 -3.03 4.49
N SER A 200 -8.09 -3.89 3.62
CA SER A 200 -9.19 -3.55 2.71
C SER A 200 -10.23 -4.64 2.58
N VAL A 201 -11.43 -4.22 2.26
CA VAL A 201 -12.52 -5.08 1.78
C VAL A 201 -12.94 -4.60 0.41
N GLY A 202 -13.35 -5.52 -0.46
CA GLY A 202 -13.71 -5.19 -1.82
C GLY A 202 -14.80 -6.07 -2.40
N ALA A 203 -15.34 -5.61 -3.51
CA ALA A 203 -16.24 -6.38 -4.36
C ALA A 203 -15.58 -6.60 -5.72
N ARG A 204 -15.53 -7.86 -6.15
CA ARG A 204 -14.98 -8.29 -7.45
C ARG A 204 -16.13 -8.80 -8.32
N ILE A 205 -16.22 -8.28 -9.52
CA ILE A 205 -17.18 -8.68 -10.56
C ILE A 205 -16.40 -9.39 -11.65
N THR A 206 -16.71 -10.65 -11.92
CA THR A 206 -16.05 -11.50 -12.95
C THR A 206 -16.90 -11.60 -14.22
N PHE A 207 -16.27 -11.66 -15.39
CA PHE A 207 -16.92 -11.73 -16.71
C PHE A 207 -16.07 -12.45 -17.75
#